data_9e8a0ec19bf5d335b55d8b9b9cf713fe
#
_entry.id   9e8a0ec19bf5d335b55d8b9b9cf713fe
#
_cell.length_a   1.000
_cell.length_b   1.000
_cell.length_c   1.000
_cell.angle_alpha   90.00
_cell.angle_beta   90.00
_cell.angle_gamma   90.00
#
_symmetry.space_group_name_H-M   'P 1'
#
loop_
_entity.id
_entity.type
_entity.pdbx_description
1 polymer ?
#
loop_
_entity_poly.entity_id
_entity_poly.type
_entity_poly.pdbx_seq_one_letter_code
_entity_poly.pdbx_strand_id
1 'polypeptide(L)'
;MLLLLSFGFRSGFGLFVKPVTEANGWGREVISFALAIQNLSWGVFAAVSGGLADRFGSVKVVIGGTIFYAAGIWLMAGVDSVWLLHTSVGLLVGAGVAGTSFGVILPAMVRAVPKNQRQWALGVGTAAGSMGQFAMVPIVQQLMDTYGWISALNILAVSALGMALLAIPLAPYSGKAANEENHFEQNILAALKEALKHRSYLLLVSGFFVCGFHVAFITAHMPAFLSDVGFDPQVGAWSVSIIGLCNIFGAYISGSISNRLSKRYLLCFIYLGRSVAISLFMLIPFSLTTVVIFSGVMGFLWLATIPPTSGLVAIMFGTRYMAFLYGIVFLGHQLGSFSGVWLGGWLYDHRGSYDMVWWLGVALGIFAALVHWPIKERSVARLAEPLNKV
;
A
#
# COMPACT_ATOMS: atom_id res chain seq x y z
N MET A 1 10.00 -12.85 -5.86
CA MET A 1 10.93 -11.85 -6.42
C MET A 1 10.23 -10.67 -7.06
N LEU A 2 9.25 -10.83 -7.98
CA LEU A 2 8.47 -9.73 -8.58
C LEU A 2 7.90 -8.75 -7.54
N LEU A 3 7.16 -9.26 -6.55
CA LEU A 3 6.57 -8.44 -5.48
C LEU A 3 7.63 -7.73 -4.64
N LEU A 4 8.77 -8.39 -4.40
CA LEU A 4 9.91 -7.80 -3.68
C LEU A 4 10.43 -6.56 -4.43
N LEU A 5 10.69 -6.67 -5.72
CA LEU A 5 11.20 -5.56 -6.52
C LEU A 5 10.14 -4.45 -6.67
N SER A 6 8.91 -4.80 -7.02
CA SER A 6 7.84 -3.82 -7.24
C SER A 6 7.56 -2.96 -6.00
N PHE A 7 7.38 -3.59 -4.84
CA PHE A 7 7.13 -2.86 -3.59
C PHE A 7 8.38 -2.23 -2.99
N GLY A 8 9.54 -2.83 -3.23
CA GLY A 8 10.83 -2.30 -2.80
C GLY A 8 11.14 -0.97 -3.49
N PHE A 9 11.06 -0.91 -4.81
CA PHE A 9 11.28 0.33 -5.56
C PHE A 9 10.28 1.41 -5.16
N ARG A 10 8.98 1.04 -5.05
CA ARG A 10 7.94 1.96 -4.61
C ARG A 10 8.25 2.57 -3.23
N SER A 11 8.71 1.78 -2.29
CA SER A 11 9.01 2.26 -0.93
C SER A 11 10.23 3.20 -0.89
N GLY A 12 11.11 3.14 -1.89
CA GLY A 12 12.24 4.03 -2.05
C GLY A 12 11.92 5.43 -2.59
N PHE A 13 10.71 5.68 -3.14
CA PHE A 13 10.40 6.99 -3.74
C PHE A 13 10.48 8.16 -2.76
N GLY A 14 10.23 7.93 -1.47
CA GLY A 14 10.40 8.95 -0.42
C GLY A 14 11.83 9.50 -0.31
N LEU A 15 12.84 8.71 -0.68
CA LEU A 15 14.25 9.13 -0.68
C LEU A 15 14.53 10.22 -1.73
N PHE A 16 13.77 10.26 -2.81
CA PHE A 16 13.93 11.20 -3.91
C PHE A 16 13.23 12.55 -3.68
N VAL A 17 12.41 12.69 -2.62
CA VAL A 17 11.66 13.92 -2.35
C VAL A 17 12.60 15.12 -2.27
N LYS A 18 13.62 15.06 -1.42
CA LYS A 18 14.55 16.15 -1.21
C LYS A 18 15.48 16.40 -2.43
N PRO A 19 16.18 15.39 -2.98
CA PRO A 19 17.07 15.59 -4.12
C PRO A 19 16.37 16.16 -5.37
N VAL A 20 15.16 15.70 -5.68
CA VAL A 20 14.43 16.18 -6.87
C VAL A 20 13.94 17.62 -6.68
N THR A 21 13.45 17.97 -5.48
CA THR A 21 12.98 19.33 -5.21
C THR A 21 14.12 20.32 -5.22
N GLU A 22 15.26 19.99 -4.60
CA GLU A 22 16.46 20.84 -4.59
C GLU A 22 17.06 21.03 -5.99
N ALA A 23 17.15 19.97 -6.79
CA ALA A 23 17.73 20.02 -8.14
C ALA A 23 16.90 20.88 -9.10
N ASN A 24 15.58 20.94 -8.94
CA ASN A 24 14.67 21.66 -9.83
C ASN A 24 14.21 23.00 -9.25
N GLY A 25 14.58 23.35 -8.01
CA GLY A 25 14.08 24.54 -7.33
C GLY A 25 12.57 24.52 -7.05
N TRP A 26 11.97 23.32 -6.89
CA TRP A 26 10.56 23.14 -6.63
C TRP A 26 10.27 23.02 -5.14
N GLY A 27 9.03 23.36 -4.73
CA GLY A 27 8.51 23.00 -3.42
C GLY A 27 8.30 21.48 -3.29
N ARG A 28 8.23 20.99 -2.06
CA ARG A 28 7.95 19.57 -1.77
C ARG A 28 6.55 19.17 -2.19
N GLU A 29 5.61 20.11 -2.27
CA GLU A 29 4.27 19.86 -2.76
C GLU A 29 4.28 19.24 -4.16
N VAL A 30 5.15 19.70 -5.06
CA VAL A 30 5.20 19.26 -6.46
C VAL A 30 5.46 17.75 -6.56
N ILE A 31 6.51 17.25 -5.90
CA ILE A 31 6.81 15.82 -5.93
C ILE A 31 5.84 15.02 -5.07
N SER A 32 5.38 15.59 -3.96
CA SER A 32 4.38 14.94 -3.11
C SER A 32 3.06 14.75 -3.84
N PHE A 33 2.65 15.73 -4.66
CA PHE A 33 1.46 15.59 -5.49
C PHE A 33 1.64 14.51 -6.56
N ALA A 34 2.83 14.38 -7.18
CA ALA A 34 3.14 13.26 -8.08
C ALA A 34 3.01 11.89 -7.39
N LEU A 35 3.57 11.76 -6.18
CA LEU A 35 3.45 10.53 -5.38
C LEU A 35 2.01 10.28 -4.89
N ALA A 36 1.25 11.34 -4.65
CA ALA A 36 -0.17 11.24 -4.32
C ALA A 36 -0.97 10.70 -5.52
N ILE A 37 -0.76 11.26 -6.73
CA ILE A 37 -1.32 10.74 -7.99
C ILE A 37 -0.92 9.27 -8.19
N GLN A 38 0.33 8.89 -7.89
CA GLN A 38 0.80 7.51 -8.00
C GLN A 38 -0.05 6.54 -7.17
N ASN A 39 -0.36 6.90 -5.93
CA ASN A 39 -1.21 6.08 -5.07
C ASN A 39 -2.64 5.96 -5.61
N LEU A 40 -3.22 7.07 -6.07
CA LEU A 40 -4.56 7.07 -6.66
C LEU A 40 -4.60 6.26 -7.96
N SER A 41 -3.62 6.46 -8.84
CA SER A 41 -3.46 5.70 -10.09
C SER A 41 -3.33 4.20 -9.81
N TRP A 42 -2.52 3.82 -8.82
CA TRP A 42 -2.45 2.43 -8.39
C TRP A 42 -3.82 1.88 -8.00
N GLY A 43 -4.59 2.61 -7.17
CA GLY A 43 -5.94 2.18 -6.76
C GLY A 43 -6.89 1.97 -7.95
N VAL A 44 -6.94 2.94 -8.86
CA VAL A 44 -7.81 2.90 -10.05
C VAL A 44 -7.37 1.78 -11.01
N PHE A 45 -6.09 1.74 -11.37
CA PHE A 45 -5.57 0.76 -12.31
C PHE A 45 -5.47 -0.66 -11.74
N ALA A 46 -5.54 -0.86 -10.42
CA ALA A 46 -5.55 -2.19 -9.83
C ALA A 46 -6.75 -3.02 -10.30
N ALA A 47 -7.95 -2.41 -10.37
CA ALA A 47 -9.15 -3.08 -10.88
C ALA A 47 -9.02 -3.39 -12.38
N VAL A 48 -8.49 -2.45 -13.17
CA VAL A 48 -8.25 -2.64 -14.60
C VAL A 48 -7.24 -3.76 -14.85
N SER A 49 -6.11 -3.74 -14.12
CA SER A 49 -5.05 -4.75 -14.24
C SER A 49 -5.55 -6.14 -13.83
N GLY A 50 -6.37 -6.25 -12.79
CA GLY A 50 -7.03 -7.50 -12.40
C GLY A 50 -7.91 -8.06 -13.52
N GLY A 51 -8.80 -7.25 -14.08
CA GLY A 51 -9.67 -7.65 -15.19
C GLY A 51 -8.90 -8.03 -16.47
N LEU A 52 -7.83 -7.30 -16.78
CA LEU A 52 -6.94 -7.64 -17.89
C LEU A 52 -6.20 -8.97 -17.64
N ALA A 53 -5.76 -9.21 -16.39
CA ALA A 53 -5.10 -10.45 -16.01
C ALA A 53 -6.03 -11.67 -16.13
N ASP A 54 -7.30 -11.52 -15.79
CA ASP A 54 -8.30 -12.57 -15.94
C ASP A 54 -8.62 -12.86 -17.42
N ARG A 55 -8.59 -11.82 -18.27
CA ARG A 55 -8.90 -11.96 -19.70
C ARG A 55 -7.71 -12.42 -20.55
N PHE A 56 -6.53 -11.83 -20.34
CA PHE A 56 -5.34 -12.00 -21.21
C PHE A 56 -4.21 -12.77 -20.53
N GLY A 57 -4.37 -13.10 -19.25
CA GLY A 57 -3.37 -13.77 -18.42
C GLY A 57 -2.45 -12.81 -17.67
N SER A 58 -2.05 -13.22 -16.47
CA SER A 58 -1.27 -12.41 -15.53
C SER A 58 0.09 -11.98 -16.10
N VAL A 59 0.77 -12.83 -16.90
CA VAL A 59 2.11 -12.53 -17.44
C VAL A 59 2.09 -11.31 -18.37
N LYS A 60 1.13 -11.21 -19.28
CA LYS A 60 1.03 -10.06 -20.18
C LYS A 60 0.81 -8.76 -19.44
N VAL A 61 -0.01 -8.81 -18.38
CA VAL A 61 -0.29 -7.64 -17.54
C VAL A 61 0.93 -7.25 -16.72
N VAL A 62 1.67 -8.20 -16.16
CA VAL A 62 2.94 -7.94 -15.46
C VAL A 62 3.96 -7.31 -16.41
N ILE A 63 4.12 -7.82 -17.64
CA ILE A 63 5.04 -7.25 -18.62
C ILE A 63 4.64 -5.81 -18.97
N GLY A 64 3.35 -5.55 -19.27
CA GLY A 64 2.85 -4.20 -19.53
C GLY A 64 3.05 -3.26 -18.34
N GLY A 65 2.73 -3.73 -17.13
CA GLY A 65 2.96 -2.99 -15.88
C GLY A 65 4.44 -2.68 -15.66
N THR A 66 5.32 -3.64 -15.94
CA THR A 66 6.78 -3.46 -15.87
C THR A 66 7.28 -2.38 -16.81
N ILE A 67 6.78 -2.33 -18.05
CA ILE A 67 7.14 -1.30 -19.04
C ILE A 67 6.71 0.08 -18.56
N PHE A 68 5.47 0.24 -18.07
CA PHE A 68 5.00 1.50 -17.51
C PHE A 68 5.82 1.92 -16.29
N TYR A 69 6.16 0.96 -15.42
CA TYR A 69 6.96 1.23 -14.23
C TYR A 69 8.37 1.72 -14.60
N ALA A 70 9.06 0.99 -15.47
CA ALA A 70 10.41 1.32 -15.94
C ALA A 70 10.43 2.66 -16.69
N ALA A 71 9.47 2.89 -17.58
CA ALA A 71 9.36 4.14 -18.33
C ALA A 71 9.10 5.34 -17.39
N GLY A 72 8.22 5.18 -16.39
CA GLY A 72 7.95 6.22 -15.40
C GLY A 72 9.17 6.57 -14.56
N ILE A 73 9.94 5.57 -14.10
CA ILE A 73 11.19 5.81 -13.36
C ILE A 73 12.25 6.47 -14.26
N TRP A 74 12.40 6.01 -15.49
CA TRP A 74 13.37 6.57 -16.42
C TRP A 74 13.07 8.03 -16.78
N LEU A 75 11.81 8.34 -17.06
CA LEU A 75 11.37 9.72 -17.32
C LEU A 75 11.57 10.63 -16.10
N MET A 76 11.43 10.10 -14.89
CA MET A 76 11.72 10.84 -13.65
C MET A 76 13.20 11.27 -13.57
N ALA A 77 14.12 10.47 -14.09
CA ALA A 77 15.55 10.78 -14.08
C ALA A 77 15.90 12.00 -14.95
N GLY A 78 15.12 12.28 -15.98
CA GLY A 78 15.29 13.43 -16.87
C GLY A 78 14.21 14.51 -16.67
N VAL A 79 13.58 14.58 -15.49
CA VAL A 79 12.47 15.50 -15.26
C VAL A 79 12.93 16.96 -15.26
N ASP A 80 12.29 17.77 -16.11
CA ASP A 80 12.51 19.21 -16.27
C ASP A 80 11.23 20.04 -16.10
N SER A 81 10.09 19.39 -15.97
CA SER A 81 8.79 20.03 -15.84
C SER A 81 7.86 19.31 -14.85
N VAL A 82 7.03 20.07 -14.19
CA VAL A 82 6.04 19.58 -13.22
C VAL A 82 5.09 18.57 -13.88
N TRP A 83 4.68 18.83 -15.13
CA TRP A 83 3.79 17.92 -15.87
C TRP A 83 4.45 16.58 -16.17
N LEU A 84 5.75 16.60 -16.54
CA LEU A 84 6.50 15.37 -16.78
C LEU A 84 6.62 14.56 -15.50
N LEU A 85 6.85 15.21 -14.35
CA LEU A 85 6.89 14.55 -13.04
C LEU A 85 5.54 13.90 -12.69
N HIS A 86 4.42 14.62 -12.85
CA HIS A 86 3.10 14.10 -12.53
C HIS A 86 2.68 12.95 -13.44
N THR A 87 3.04 13.00 -14.73
CA THR A 87 2.72 11.92 -15.66
C THR A 87 3.65 10.72 -15.49
N SER A 88 4.93 10.92 -15.28
CA SER A 88 5.92 9.84 -15.11
C SER A 88 5.73 9.13 -13.76
N VAL A 89 5.95 9.85 -12.66
CA VAL A 89 5.87 9.28 -11.30
C VAL A 89 4.42 9.01 -10.89
N GLY A 90 3.52 9.93 -11.19
CA GLY A 90 2.12 9.81 -10.79
C GLY A 90 1.38 8.75 -11.59
N LEU A 91 1.27 8.93 -12.91
CA LEU A 91 0.43 8.09 -13.75
C LEU A 91 1.13 6.79 -14.17
N LEU A 92 2.32 6.89 -14.80
CA LEU A 92 2.99 5.70 -15.37
C LEU A 92 3.48 4.76 -14.27
N VAL A 93 4.18 5.26 -13.25
CA VAL A 93 4.60 4.41 -12.14
C VAL A 93 3.39 3.85 -11.40
N GLY A 94 2.34 4.64 -11.15
CA GLY A 94 1.13 4.15 -10.49
C GLY A 94 0.43 3.03 -11.26
N ALA A 95 0.29 3.15 -12.57
CA ALA A 95 -0.23 2.09 -13.45
C ALA A 95 0.71 0.88 -13.48
N GLY A 96 2.02 1.11 -13.50
CA GLY A 96 3.04 0.06 -13.44
C GLY A 96 2.97 -0.76 -12.15
N VAL A 97 2.86 -0.09 -11.00
CA VAL A 97 2.66 -0.74 -9.71
C VAL A 97 1.38 -1.56 -9.71
N ALA A 98 0.28 -1.05 -10.26
CA ALA A 98 -0.98 -1.80 -10.35
C ALA A 98 -0.81 -3.12 -11.13
N GLY A 99 -0.12 -3.08 -12.27
CA GLY A 99 0.15 -4.28 -13.10
C GLY A 99 1.13 -5.27 -12.48
N THR A 100 1.96 -4.84 -11.53
CA THR A 100 2.97 -5.67 -10.84
C THR A 100 2.65 -5.91 -9.36
N SER A 101 1.40 -5.64 -8.93
CA SER A 101 0.95 -5.74 -7.54
C SER A 101 0.36 -7.11 -7.18
N PHE A 102 -0.02 -7.22 -5.92
CA PHE A 102 -0.66 -8.39 -5.34
C PHE A 102 -1.88 -8.88 -6.14
N GLY A 103 -2.71 -7.97 -6.65
CA GLY A 103 -3.93 -8.30 -7.38
C GLY A 103 -3.70 -9.12 -8.65
N VAL A 104 -2.54 -8.96 -9.29
CA VAL A 104 -2.17 -9.68 -10.51
C VAL A 104 -1.33 -10.92 -10.22
N ILE A 105 -0.39 -10.82 -9.27
CA ILE A 105 0.63 -11.86 -9.03
C ILE A 105 0.12 -12.95 -8.11
N LEU A 106 -0.60 -12.63 -7.01
CA LEU A 106 -1.05 -13.63 -6.05
C LEU A 106 -2.00 -14.68 -6.63
N PRO A 107 -2.99 -14.32 -7.47
CA PRO A 107 -3.82 -15.34 -8.14
C PRO A 107 -3.02 -16.32 -8.99
N ALA A 108 -2.00 -15.86 -9.71
CA ALA A 108 -1.12 -16.73 -10.48
C ALA A 108 -0.28 -17.64 -9.58
N MET A 109 0.26 -17.14 -8.46
CA MET A 109 0.98 -17.93 -7.46
C MET A 109 0.09 -19.02 -6.85
N VAL A 110 -1.15 -18.68 -6.49
CA VAL A 110 -2.12 -19.64 -5.92
C VAL A 110 -2.45 -20.76 -6.91
N ARG A 111 -2.50 -20.46 -8.22
CA ARG A 111 -2.69 -21.47 -9.27
C ARG A 111 -1.46 -22.36 -9.47
N ALA A 112 -0.27 -21.86 -9.15
CA ALA A 112 0.99 -22.58 -9.32
C ALA A 112 1.25 -23.62 -8.22
N VAL A 113 0.47 -23.65 -7.14
CA VAL A 113 0.70 -24.53 -5.99
C VAL A 113 -0.50 -25.44 -5.71
N PRO A 114 -0.30 -26.64 -5.10
CA PRO A 114 -1.38 -27.51 -4.66
C PRO A 114 -2.34 -26.80 -3.68
N LYS A 115 -3.60 -27.27 -3.61
CA LYS A 115 -4.67 -26.65 -2.79
C LYS A 115 -4.26 -26.47 -1.31
N ASN A 116 -3.53 -27.42 -0.74
CA ASN A 116 -3.07 -27.39 0.65
C ASN A 116 -1.95 -26.36 0.90
N GLN A 117 -1.28 -25.85 -0.14
CA GLN A 117 -0.21 -24.84 -0.03
C GLN A 117 -0.64 -23.43 -0.41
N ARG A 118 -1.90 -23.21 -0.81
CA ARG A 118 -2.39 -21.91 -1.27
C ARG A 118 -2.26 -20.81 -0.23
N GLN A 119 -2.56 -21.09 1.04
CA GLN A 119 -2.40 -20.14 2.14
C GLN A 119 -0.93 -19.77 2.37
N TRP A 120 -0.04 -20.76 2.29
CA TRP A 120 1.41 -20.53 2.35
C TRP A 120 1.89 -19.61 1.21
N ALA A 121 1.45 -19.85 -0.03
CA ALA A 121 1.81 -19.04 -1.18
C ALA A 121 1.35 -17.58 -1.04
N LEU A 122 0.14 -17.35 -0.53
CA LEU A 122 -0.38 -16.00 -0.22
C LEU A 122 0.48 -15.31 0.85
N GLY A 123 0.82 -16.04 1.92
CA GLY A 123 1.68 -15.53 3.00
C GLY A 123 3.08 -15.14 2.49
N VAL A 124 3.73 -16.02 1.73
CA VAL A 124 5.05 -15.77 1.12
C VAL A 124 5.00 -14.60 0.15
N GLY A 125 3.95 -14.51 -0.69
CA GLY A 125 3.77 -13.41 -1.61
C GLY A 125 3.64 -12.06 -0.90
N THR A 126 2.87 -12.02 0.18
CA THR A 126 2.69 -10.80 0.99
C THR A 126 3.98 -10.43 1.72
N ALA A 127 4.66 -11.39 2.34
CA ALA A 127 5.95 -11.19 3.01
C ALA A 127 7.02 -10.69 2.02
N ALA A 128 7.01 -11.15 0.77
CA ALA A 128 7.94 -10.71 -0.26
C ALA A 128 7.83 -9.20 -0.54
N GLY A 129 6.64 -8.62 -0.49
CA GLY A 129 6.45 -7.17 -0.62
C GLY A 129 7.13 -6.39 0.52
N SER A 130 6.92 -6.83 1.75
CA SER A 130 7.56 -6.24 2.94
C SER A 130 9.07 -6.44 2.97
N MET A 131 9.53 -7.62 2.54
CA MET A 131 10.97 -7.89 2.37
C MET A 131 11.57 -6.98 1.29
N GLY A 132 10.80 -6.64 0.24
CA GLY A 132 11.22 -5.66 -0.75
C GLY A 132 11.44 -4.28 -0.14
N GLN A 133 10.52 -3.80 0.67
CA GLN A 133 10.69 -2.54 1.40
C GLN A 133 11.93 -2.58 2.30
N PHE A 134 12.12 -3.68 3.05
CA PHE A 134 13.29 -3.84 3.93
C PHE A 134 14.62 -3.82 3.16
N ALA A 135 14.74 -4.60 2.10
CA ALA A 135 15.98 -4.80 1.38
C ALA A 135 16.31 -3.67 0.39
N MET A 136 15.28 -3.21 -0.38
CA MET A 136 15.55 -2.31 -1.49
C MET A 136 15.76 -0.85 -1.07
N VAL A 137 15.13 -0.40 0.03
CA VAL A 137 15.24 1.02 0.43
C VAL A 137 16.68 1.39 0.80
N PRO A 138 17.43 0.63 1.62
CA PRO A 138 18.85 0.89 1.85
C PRO A 138 19.71 0.77 0.58
N ILE A 139 19.38 -0.18 -0.31
CA ILE A 139 20.09 -0.33 -1.60
C ILE A 139 19.91 0.91 -2.46
N VAL A 140 18.68 1.44 -2.54
CA VAL A 140 18.40 2.67 -3.29
C VAL A 140 19.17 3.85 -2.71
N GLN A 141 19.19 4.00 -1.38
CA GLN A 141 19.98 5.04 -0.73
C GLN A 141 21.46 4.91 -1.06
N GLN A 142 22.03 3.71 -0.96
CA GLN A 142 23.44 3.48 -1.30
C GLN A 142 23.75 3.78 -2.77
N LEU A 143 22.84 3.49 -3.70
CA LEU A 143 22.98 3.87 -5.10
C LEU A 143 22.98 5.39 -5.28
N MET A 144 22.12 6.10 -4.54
CA MET A 144 22.06 7.56 -4.56
C MET A 144 23.34 8.20 -4.02
N ASP A 145 23.86 7.68 -2.91
CA ASP A 145 25.10 8.16 -2.28
C ASP A 145 26.33 7.94 -3.18
N THR A 146 26.34 6.82 -3.93
CA THR A 146 27.50 6.43 -4.75
C THR A 146 27.48 7.06 -6.14
N TYR A 147 26.30 7.11 -6.79
CA TYR A 147 26.18 7.49 -8.21
C TYR A 147 25.31 8.74 -8.43
N GLY A 148 24.75 9.31 -7.37
CA GLY A 148 23.76 10.37 -7.45
C GLY A 148 22.35 9.89 -7.80
N TRP A 149 21.35 10.72 -7.52
CA TRP A 149 19.93 10.35 -7.64
C TRP A 149 19.48 10.05 -9.08
N ILE A 150 20.03 10.75 -10.08
CA ILE A 150 19.71 10.52 -11.52
C ILE A 150 20.16 9.12 -11.97
N SER A 151 21.43 8.78 -11.66
CA SER A 151 21.97 7.47 -12.02
C SER A 151 21.28 6.35 -11.26
N ALA A 152 20.93 6.57 -9.99
CA ALA A 152 20.16 5.62 -9.20
C ALA A 152 18.79 5.32 -9.86
N LEU A 153 18.06 6.35 -10.31
CA LEU A 153 16.79 6.15 -11.05
C LEU A 153 16.99 5.37 -12.36
N ASN A 154 18.03 5.65 -13.13
CA ASN A 154 18.33 4.90 -14.35
C ASN A 154 18.62 3.42 -14.06
N ILE A 155 19.40 3.13 -13.01
CA ILE A 155 19.66 1.75 -12.57
C ILE A 155 18.36 1.06 -12.14
N LEU A 156 17.50 1.76 -11.40
CA LEU A 156 16.20 1.24 -10.98
C LEU A 156 15.28 0.98 -12.18
N ALA A 157 15.26 1.86 -13.18
CA ALA A 157 14.47 1.69 -14.39
C ALA A 157 14.90 0.43 -15.18
N VAL A 158 16.21 0.24 -15.36
CA VAL A 158 16.74 -0.98 -16.00
C VAL A 158 16.44 -2.22 -15.17
N SER A 159 16.61 -2.14 -13.85
CA SER A 159 16.29 -3.24 -12.93
C SER A 159 14.79 -3.57 -12.94
N ALA A 160 13.92 -2.56 -13.08
CA ALA A 160 12.49 -2.76 -13.22
C ALA A 160 12.15 -3.56 -14.49
N LEU A 161 12.82 -3.33 -15.63
CA LEU A 161 12.63 -4.16 -16.82
C LEU A 161 12.94 -5.63 -16.56
N GLY A 162 13.84 -5.94 -15.65
CA GLY A 162 14.12 -7.32 -15.22
C GLY A 162 12.91 -8.04 -14.64
N MET A 163 11.92 -7.32 -14.11
CA MET A 163 10.68 -7.92 -13.61
C MET A 163 9.89 -8.64 -14.71
N ALA A 164 10.01 -8.22 -15.99
CA ALA A 164 9.37 -8.88 -17.11
C ALA A 164 9.91 -10.31 -17.29
N LEU A 165 11.21 -10.51 -17.12
CA LEU A 165 11.83 -11.83 -17.19
C LEU A 165 11.36 -12.72 -16.02
N LEU A 166 11.20 -12.15 -14.83
CA LEU A 166 10.71 -12.85 -13.65
C LEU A 166 9.21 -13.24 -13.77
N ALA A 167 8.47 -12.67 -14.72
CA ALA A 167 7.09 -13.06 -14.99
C ALA A 167 6.97 -14.34 -15.84
N ILE A 168 8.01 -14.71 -16.61
CA ILE A 168 7.97 -15.86 -17.54
C ILE A 168 7.62 -17.18 -16.83
N PRO A 169 8.18 -17.52 -15.63
CA PRO A 169 7.82 -18.74 -14.92
C PRO A 169 6.34 -18.83 -14.50
N LEU A 170 5.61 -17.72 -14.51
CA LEU A 170 4.18 -17.70 -14.23
C LEU A 170 3.32 -18.04 -15.46
N ALA A 171 3.91 -18.14 -16.66
CA ALA A 171 3.19 -18.34 -17.90
C ALA A 171 2.27 -19.61 -17.90
N PRO A 172 2.69 -20.78 -17.41
CA PRO A 172 1.83 -21.96 -17.34
C PRO A 172 0.60 -21.77 -16.42
N TYR A 173 0.67 -20.86 -15.46
CA TYR A 173 -0.35 -20.61 -14.44
C TYR A 173 -1.15 -19.33 -14.72
N SER A 174 -0.90 -18.70 -15.85
CA SER A 174 -1.48 -17.42 -16.27
C SER A 174 -2.87 -17.55 -16.93
N GLY A 175 -3.47 -18.75 -16.92
CA GLY A 175 -4.74 -19.04 -17.59
C GLY A 175 -5.93 -18.27 -17.01
N LYS A 176 -7.04 -18.24 -17.80
CA LYS A 176 -8.33 -17.70 -17.38
C LYS A 176 -8.75 -18.32 -16.05
N ALA A 177 -9.26 -17.51 -15.13
CA ALA A 177 -9.94 -18.03 -13.96
C ALA A 177 -11.03 -19.00 -14.43
N ALA A 178 -11.03 -20.23 -13.92
CA ALA A 178 -12.14 -21.14 -14.15
C ALA A 178 -13.40 -20.44 -13.62
N ASN A 179 -14.38 -20.21 -14.48
CA ASN A 179 -15.70 -19.80 -14.07
C ASN A 179 -16.26 -20.92 -13.20
N GLU A 180 -16.12 -20.81 -11.88
CA GLU A 180 -16.97 -21.59 -10.97
C GLU A 180 -18.36 -21.01 -11.17
N GLU A 181 -19.21 -21.77 -11.86
CA GLU A 181 -20.64 -21.52 -12.03
C GLU A 181 -21.29 -21.51 -10.64
N ASN A 182 -21.40 -20.34 -10.05
CA ASN A 182 -22.15 -20.16 -8.82
C ASN A 182 -23.53 -19.58 -9.14
N HIS A 183 -24.53 -20.43 -9.06
CA HIS A 183 -25.97 -20.14 -9.19
C HIS A 183 -26.46 -19.24 -8.05
N PHE A 184 -26.12 -17.96 -8.05
CA PHE A 184 -26.78 -16.99 -7.19
C PHE A 184 -27.17 -15.75 -7.99
N GLU A 185 -28.40 -15.28 -7.83
CA GLU A 185 -29.05 -14.24 -8.65
C GLU A 185 -28.53 -12.79 -8.43
N GLN A 186 -27.65 -12.56 -7.42
CA GLN A 186 -27.15 -11.21 -7.16
C GLN A 186 -26.07 -10.82 -8.18
N ASN A 187 -26.25 -9.67 -8.85
CA ASN A 187 -25.21 -9.07 -9.70
C ASN A 187 -24.26 -8.15 -8.90
N ILE A 188 -23.13 -7.82 -9.49
CA ILE A 188 -22.06 -7.00 -8.85
C ILE A 188 -22.56 -5.59 -8.46
N LEU A 189 -23.44 -4.99 -9.24
CA LEU A 189 -24.01 -3.68 -8.97
C LEU A 189 -24.97 -3.70 -7.77
N ALA A 190 -25.74 -4.78 -7.63
CA ALA A 190 -26.59 -4.99 -6.46
C ALA A 190 -25.76 -5.19 -5.20
N ALA A 191 -24.65 -5.95 -5.27
CA ALA A 191 -23.72 -6.11 -4.16
C ALA A 191 -23.08 -4.76 -3.74
N LEU A 192 -22.71 -3.94 -4.70
CA LEU A 192 -22.19 -2.58 -4.43
C LEU A 192 -23.26 -1.71 -3.75
N LYS A 193 -24.49 -1.68 -4.27
CA LYS A 193 -25.59 -0.91 -3.68
C LYS A 193 -25.91 -1.36 -2.25
N GLU A 194 -25.88 -2.68 -1.99
CA GLU A 194 -26.08 -3.26 -0.65
C GLU A 194 -24.96 -2.80 0.29
N ALA A 195 -23.69 -2.88 -0.15
CA ALA A 195 -22.53 -2.47 0.65
C ALA A 195 -22.54 -0.97 0.96
N LEU A 196 -22.83 -0.10 -0.01
CA LEU A 196 -22.88 1.35 0.17
C LEU A 196 -24.03 1.80 1.09
N LYS A 197 -25.06 0.99 1.29
CA LYS A 197 -26.12 1.23 2.28
C LYS A 197 -25.78 0.66 3.66
N HIS A 198 -24.75 -0.18 3.76
CA HIS A 198 -24.42 -0.87 5.00
C HIS A 198 -23.50 -0.01 5.89
N ARG A 199 -24.04 0.51 7.00
CA ARG A 199 -23.33 1.43 7.91
C ARG A 199 -21.95 0.90 8.35
N SER A 200 -21.83 -0.37 8.76
CA SER A 200 -20.55 -0.94 9.20
C SER A 200 -19.52 -0.99 8.07
N TYR A 201 -19.95 -1.14 6.83
CA TYR A 201 -19.04 -1.11 5.68
C TYR A 201 -18.52 0.30 5.40
N LEU A 202 -19.37 1.32 5.45
CA LEU A 202 -18.94 2.71 5.29
C LEU A 202 -17.96 3.14 6.39
N LEU A 203 -18.22 2.74 7.63
CA LEU A 203 -17.30 2.96 8.76
C LEU A 203 -15.95 2.26 8.53
N LEU A 204 -15.96 1.04 7.98
CA LEU A 204 -14.75 0.30 7.62
C LEU A 204 -13.95 1.02 6.53
N VAL A 205 -14.62 1.51 5.48
CA VAL A 205 -13.97 2.30 4.40
C VAL A 205 -13.35 3.57 4.98
N SER A 206 -14.09 4.30 5.83
CA SER A 206 -13.61 5.54 6.45
C SER A 206 -12.40 5.31 7.37
N GLY A 207 -12.40 4.22 8.13
CA GLY A 207 -11.26 3.87 8.97
C GLY A 207 -10.06 3.39 8.16
N PHE A 208 -10.28 2.65 7.07
CA PHE A 208 -9.18 2.19 6.22
C PHE A 208 -8.56 3.31 5.37
N PHE A 209 -9.29 4.39 5.11
CA PHE A 209 -8.74 5.66 4.60
C PHE A 209 -7.58 6.14 5.48
N VAL A 210 -7.73 6.10 6.80
CA VAL A 210 -6.70 6.54 7.73
C VAL A 210 -5.45 5.65 7.67
N CYS A 211 -5.63 4.34 7.40
CA CYS A 211 -4.47 3.46 7.15
C CYS A 211 -3.64 3.99 5.98
N GLY A 212 -4.31 4.30 4.86
CA GLY A 212 -3.66 4.86 3.69
C GLY A 212 -2.92 6.16 3.99
N PHE A 213 -3.57 7.07 4.71
CA PHE A 213 -2.97 8.33 5.13
C PHE A 213 -1.64 8.11 5.90
N HIS A 214 -1.66 7.29 6.95
CA HIS A 214 -0.47 7.03 7.77
C HIS A 214 0.65 6.36 6.96
N VAL A 215 0.31 5.29 6.24
CA VAL A 215 1.29 4.49 5.49
C VAL A 215 1.97 5.33 4.41
N ALA A 216 1.20 6.05 3.63
CA ALA A 216 1.75 6.79 2.50
C ALA A 216 2.50 8.05 2.95
N PHE A 217 1.96 8.78 3.95
CA PHE A 217 2.65 9.94 4.52
C PHE A 217 4.02 9.55 5.08
N ILE A 218 4.07 8.54 5.95
CA ILE A 218 5.33 8.13 6.58
C ILE A 218 6.32 7.60 5.53
N THR A 219 5.87 6.76 4.57
CA THR A 219 6.76 6.25 3.53
C THR A 219 7.36 7.35 2.66
N ALA A 220 6.57 8.38 2.32
CA ALA A 220 7.02 9.45 1.43
C ALA A 220 7.86 10.51 2.16
N HIS A 221 7.48 10.88 3.38
CA HIS A 221 8.05 12.06 4.04
C HIS A 221 9.02 11.76 5.18
N MET A 222 9.03 10.55 5.75
CA MET A 222 9.93 10.20 6.86
C MET A 222 11.41 10.39 6.53
N PRO A 223 11.92 10.00 5.33
CA PRO A 223 13.32 10.25 4.99
C PRO A 223 13.66 11.75 4.96
N ALA A 224 12.81 12.56 4.32
CA ALA A 224 13.01 14.00 4.24
C ALA A 224 12.89 14.67 5.63
N PHE A 225 11.90 14.26 6.42
CA PHE A 225 11.71 14.75 7.80
C PHE A 225 12.93 14.49 8.68
N LEU A 226 13.47 13.27 8.65
CA LEU A 226 14.67 12.94 9.44
C LEU A 226 15.91 13.72 9.00
N SER A 227 16.06 13.95 7.70
CA SER A 227 17.13 14.82 7.18
C SER A 227 16.98 16.28 7.64
N ASP A 228 15.75 16.79 7.73
CA ASP A 228 15.48 18.17 8.16
C ASP A 228 15.75 18.37 9.67
N VAL A 229 15.55 17.33 10.49
CA VAL A 229 15.92 17.37 11.91
C VAL A 229 17.39 17.02 12.19
N GLY A 230 18.21 16.89 11.12
CA GLY A 230 19.66 16.78 11.20
C GLY A 230 20.23 15.37 11.19
N PHE A 231 19.44 14.34 10.88
CA PHE A 231 19.96 12.98 10.70
C PHE A 231 20.55 12.77 9.31
N ASP A 232 21.52 11.87 9.24
CA ASP A 232 22.04 11.38 7.97
C ASP A 232 20.92 10.74 7.13
N PRO A 233 20.88 10.94 5.78
CA PRO A 233 19.90 10.33 4.90
C PRO A 233 19.77 8.81 5.03
N GLN A 234 20.84 8.12 5.39
CA GLN A 234 20.87 6.70 5.71
C GLN A 234 19.90 6.34 6.84
N VAL A 235 19.73 7.19 7.87
CA VAL A 235 18.78 6.95 8.97
C VAL A 235 17.35 6.96 8.45
N GLY A 236 17.03 7.84 7.50
CA GLY A 236 15.74 7.86 6.81
C GLY A 236 15.48 6.57 6.05
N ALA A 237 16.45 6.08 5.30
CA ALA A 237 16.36 4.81 4.58
C ALA A 237 16.17 3.62 5.54
N TRP A 238 16.97 3.54 6.60
CA TRP A 238 16.86 2.47 7.61
C TRP A 238 15.53 2.54 8.37
N SER A 239 15.00 3.73 8.64
CA SER A 239 13.67 3.89 9.27
C SER A 239 12.59 3.19 8.44
N VAL A 240 12.50 3.49 7.15
CA VAL A 240 11.51 2.87 6.23
C VAL A 240 11.77 1.37 6.07
N SER A 241 13.05 0.96 6.08
CA SER A 241 13.45 -0.44 6.02
C SER A 241 12.98 -1.23 7.25
N ILE A 242 13.22 -0.74 8.46
CA ILE A 242 12.78 -1.35 9.72
C ILE A 242 11.26 -1.50 9.76
N ILE A 243 10.52 -0.49 9.27
CA ILE A 243 9.07 -0.58 9.11
C ILE A 243 8.70 -1.80 8.26
N GLY A 244 9.36 -1.99 7.11
CA GLY A 244 9.13 -3.14 6.23
C GLY A 244 9.41 -4.48 6.91
N LEU A 245 10.51 -4.58 7.65
CA LEU A 245 10.87 -5.80 8.39
C LEU A 245 9.84 -6.14 9.47
N CYS A 246 9.52 -5.17 10.33
CA CYS A 246 8.58 -5.38 11.43
C CYS A 246 7.15 -5.64 10.93
N ASN A 247 6.79 -5.12 9.75
CA ASN A 247 5.51 -5.38 9.12
C ASN A 247 5.26 -6.86 8.80
N ILE A 248 6.30 -7.64 8.49
CA ILE A 248 6.18 -9.09 8.25
C ILE A 248 5.59 -9.76 9.49
N PHE A 249 6.13 -9.45 10.67
CA PHE A 249 5.68 -10.02 11.93
C PHE A 249 4.30 -9.49 12.34
N GLY A 250 4.08 -8.19 12.20
CA GLY A 250 2.82 -7.54 12.56
C GLY A 250 1.64 -8.07 11.74
N ALA A 251 1.79 -8.20 10.43
CA ALA A 251 0.76 -8.72 9.55
C ALA A 251 0.45 -10.20 9.83
N TYR A 252 1.49 -11.02 10.08
CA TYR A 252 1.33 -12.44 10.43
C TYR A 252 0.59 -12.62 11.76
N ILE A 253 1.02 -11.90 12.79
CA ILE A 253 0.41 -11.98 14.13
C ILE A 253 -1.02 -11.47 14.10
N SER A 254 -1.28 -10.34 13.43
CA SER A 254 -2.64 -9.80 13.26
C SER A 254 -3.56 -10.78 12.55
N GLY A 255 -3.09 -11.43 11.47
CA GLY A 255 -3.83 -12.47 10.77
C GLY A 255 -4.21 -13.64 11.68
N SER A 256 -3.26 -14.13 12.48
CA SER A 256 -3.47 -15.23 13.42
C SER A 256 -4.45 -14.86 14.55
N ILE A 257 -4.30 -13.69 15.13
CA ILE A 257 -5.15 -13.18 16.21
C ILE A 257 -6.55 -12.84 15.70
N SER A 258 -6.68 -12.32 14.48
CA SER A 258 -7.94 -11.97 13.84
C SER A 258 -8.94 -13.14 13.72
N ASN A 259 -8.45 -14.40 13.79
CA ASN A 259 -9.32 -15.58 13.82
C ASN A 259 -9.93 -15.85 15.22
N ARG A 260 -9.33 -15.31 16.28
CA ARG A 260 -9.73 -15.56 17.67
C ARG A 260 -10.38 -14.37 18.34
N LEU A 261 -10.00 -13.15 17.95
CA LEU A 261 -10.51 -11.92 18.53
C LEU A 261 -11.47 -11.21 17.58
N SER A 262 -12.31 -10.33 18.14
CA SER A 262 -13.17 -9.42 17.39
C SER A 262 -12.30 -8.50 16.52
N LYS A 263 -12.55 -8.51 15.21
CA LYS A 263 -11.78 -7.78 14.20
C LYS A 263 -11.91 -6.27 14.37
N ARG A 264 -13.11 -5.80 14.76
CA ARG A 264 -13.35 -4.37 15.03
C ARG A 264 -12.49 -3.84 16.18
N TYR A 265 -12.40 -4.58 17.28
CA TYR A 265 -11.59 -4.17 18.42
C TYR A 265 -10.09 -4.26 18.12
N LEU A 266 -9.67 -5.29 17.37
CA LEU A 266 -8.29 -5.39 16.89
C LEU A 266 -7.91 -4.16 16.05
N LEU A 267 -8.78 -3.71 15.14
CA LEU A 267 -8.58 -2.47 14.38
C LEU A 267 -8.52 -1.24 15.28
N CYS A 268 -9.44 -1.12 16.27
CA CYS A 268 -9.39 -0.02 17.24
C CYS A 268 -8.02 0.05 17.93
N PHE A 269 -7.53 -1.07 18.45
CA PHE A 269 -6.22 -1.13 19.15
C PHE A 269 -5.05 -0.80 18.23
N ILE A 270 -5.07 -1.27 16.98
CA ILE A 270 -4.02 -0.96 16.00
C ILE A 270 -3.97 0.55 15.74
N TYR A 271 -5.11 1.22 15.50
CA TYR A 271 -5.14 2.65 15.22
C TYR A 271 -4.81 3.51 16.45
N LEU A 272 -5.29 3.13 17.63
CA LEU A 272 -4.88 3.80 18.89
C LEU A 272 -3.37 3.61 19.13
N GLY A 273 -2.85 2.42 18.93
CA GLY A 273 -1.41 2.14 19.05
C GLY A 273 -0.57 3.00 18.12
N ARG A 274 -1.03 3.21 16.86
CA ARG A 274 -0.36 4.15 15.92
C ARG A 274 -0.42 5.58 16.42
N SER A 275 -1.59 6.05 16.92
CA SER A 275 -1.71 7.40 17.48
C SER A 275 -0.78 7.61 18.66
N VAL A 276 -0.68 6.64 19.57
CA VAL A 276 0.25 6.68 20.70
C VAL A 276 1.69 6.70 20.22
N ALA A 277 2.06 5.84 19.25
CA ALA A 277 3.40 5.79 18.72
C ALA A 277 3.82 7.11 18.06
N ILE A 278 2.94 7.71 17.26
CA ILE A 278 3.18 9.01 16.62
C ILE A 278 3.29 10.11 17.69
N SER A 279 2.38 10.14 18.68
CA SER A 279 2.43 11.14 19.76
C SER A 279 3.72 11.06 20.55
N LEU A 280 4.15 9.86 20.94
CA LEU A 280 5.40 9.68 21.66
C LEU A 280 6.61 10.09 20.82
N PHE A 281 6.63 9.76 19.51
CA PHE A 281 7.68 10.14 18.61
C PHE A 281 7.81 11.66 18.48
N MET A 282 6.69 12.39 18.45
CA MET A 282 6.69 13.84 18.33
C MET A 282 6.98 14.58 19.65
N LEU A 283 6.73 13.95 20.80
CA LEU A 283 6.91 14.57 22.13
C LEU A 283 8.30 14.29 22.74
N ILE A 284 8.94 13.20 22.35
CA ILE A 284 10.26 12.80 22.88
C ILE A 284 11.36 13.40 21.98
N PRO A 285 12.49 13.86 22.54
CA PRO A 285 13.61 14.35 21.72
C PRO A 285 14.07 13.33 20.68
N PHE A 286 14.29 13.80 19.46
CA PHE A 286 14.73 12.95 18.37
C PHE A 286 16.14 12.40 18.63
N SER A 287 16.26 11.08 18.57
CA SER A 287 17.51 10.33 18.67
C SER A 287 17.44 9.10 17.77
N LEU A 288 18.57 8.50 17.47
CA LEU A 288 18.59 7.25 16.69
C LEU A 288 17.72 6.16 17.36
N THR A 289 17.77 6.08 18.68
CA THR A 289 16.96 5.12 19.46
C THR A 289 15.46 5.38 19.30
N THR A 290 15.01 6.64 19.40
CA THR A 290 13.58 6.98 19.24
C THR A 290 13.10 6.71 17.81
N VAL A 291 13.94 6.96 16.79
CA VAL A 291 13.64 6.64 15.38
C VAL A 291 13.51 5.13 15.18
N VAL A 292 14.43 4.32 15.72
CA VAL A 292 14.40 2.87 15.59
C VAL A 292 13.18 2.26 16.31
N ILE A 293 12.89 2.71 17.54
CA ILE A 293 11.71 2.24 18.29
C ILE A 293 10.42 2.62 17.57
N PHE A 294 10.28 3.87 17.12
CA PHE A 294 9.14 4.32 16.35
C PHE A 294 8.94 3.47 15.09
N SER A 295 10.00 3.29 14.31
CA SER A 295 9.98 2.49 13.07
C SER A 295 9.58 1.04 13.34
N GLY A 296 10.08 0.44 14.42
CA GLY A 296 9.73 -0.92 14.84
C GLY A 296 8.25 -1.05 15.21
N VAL A 297 7.76 -0.16 16.07
CA VAL A 297 6.36 -0.15 16.53
C VAL A 297 5.42 0.15 15.37
N MET A 298 5.71 1.19 14.60
CA MET A 298 4.88 1.53 13.42
C MET A 298 4.90 0.40 12.40
N GLY A 299 6.06 -0.21 12.16
CA GLY A 299 6.19 -1.35 11.26
C GLY A 299 5.34 -2.54 11.71
N PHE A 300 5.35 -2.88 12.99
CA PHE A 300 4.52 -3.94 13.54
C PHE A 300 3.01 -3.67 13.36
N LEU A 301 2.60 -2.42 13.51
CA LEU A 301 1.21 -1.99 13.31
C LEU A 301 0.87 -1.69 11.83
N TRP A 302 1.83 -1.72 10.90
CA TRP A 302 1.75 -1.16 9.55
C TRP A 302 0.59 -1.70 8.72
N LEU A 303 0.70 -2.92 8.23
CA LEU A 303 -0.37 -3.59 7.49
C LEU A 303 -1.10 -4.65 8.34
N ALA A 304 -0.93 -4.60 9.64
CA ALA A 304 -1.69 -5.41 10.59
C ALA A 304 -3.21 -5.18 10.49
N THR A 305 -3.63 -4.09 9.85
CA THR A 305 -5.03 -3.76 9.57
C THR A 305 -5.63 -4.58 8.42
N ILE A 306 -4.83 -5.14 7.50
CA ILE A 306 -5.33 -5.83 6.30
C ILE A 306 -6.12 -7.10 6.63
N PRO A 307 -5.61 -8.04 7.45
CA PRO A 307 -6.34 -9.27 7.74
C PRO A 307 -7.71 -9.02 8.43
N PRO A 308 -7.81 -8.21 9.48
CA PRO A 308 -9.11 -7.95 10.10
C PRO A 308 -10.06 -7.17 9.17
N THR A 309 -9.57 -6.25 8.33
CA THR A 309 -10.39 -5.49 7.37
C THR A 309 -10.99 -6.41 6.31
N SER A 310 -10.18 -7.26 5.67
CA SER A 310 -10.67 -8.23 4.69
C SER A 310 -11.60 -9.25 5.33
N GLY A 311 -11.30 -9.68 6.55
CA GLY A 311 -12.17 -10.57 7.33
C GLY A 311 -13.53 -9.97 7.64
N LEU A 312 -13.62 -8.67 7.95
CA LEU A 312 -14.91 -7.99 8.15
C LEU A 312 -15.74 -7.94 6.87
N VAL A 313 -15.11 -7.66 5.72
CA VAL A 313 -15.81 -7.71 4.42
C VAL A 313 -16.38 -9.12 4.16
N ALA A 314 -15.58 -10.16 4.42
CA ALA A 314 -16.02 -11.56 4.27
C ALA A 314 -17.18 -11.92 5.19
N ILE A 315 -17.16 -11.47 6.46
CA ILE A 315 -18.25 -11.70 7.42
C ILE A 315 -19.52 -10.98 6.98
N MET A 316 -19.42 -9.72 6.55
CA MET A 316 -20.60 -8.93 6.21
C MET A 316 -21.28 -9.41 4.91
N PHE A 317 -20.51 -9.70 3.85
CA PHE A 317 -21.06 -9.91 2.51
C PHE A 317 -20.79 -11.30 1.91
N GLY A 318 -20.08 -12.17 2.65
CA GLY A 318 -19.65 -13.48 2.15
C GLY A 318 -18.46 -13.38 1.20
N THR A 319 -18.11 -14.53 0.59
CA THR A 319 -16.88 -14.65 -0.22
C THR A 319 -17.07 -14.31 -1.70
N ARG A 320 -18.32 -14.34 -2.22
CA ARG A 320 -18.62 -14.21 -3.65
C ARG A 320 -18.08 -12.90 -4.27
N TYR A 321 -18.41 -11.75 -3.70
CA TYR A 321 -17.96 -10.43 -4.17
C TYR A 321 -16.93 -9.79 -3.23
N MET A 322 -16.30 -10.61 -2.37
CA MET A 322 -15.35 -10.14 -1.37
C MET A 322 -14.20 -9.34 -2.01
N ALA A 323 -13.62 -9.85 -3.09
CA ALA A 323 -12.50 -9.17 -3.75
C ALA A 323 -12.91 -7.80 -4.31
N PHE A 324 -14.08 -7.70 -4.92
CA PHE A 324 -14.60 -6.43 -5.44
C PHE A 324 -14.92 -5.44 -4.32
N LEU A 325 -15.62 -5.87 -3.27
CA LEU A 325 -15.98 -5.01 -2.15
C LEU A 325 -14.75 -4.59 -1.34
N TYR A 326 -13.78 -5.50 -1.15
CA TYR A 326 -12.49 -5.14 -0.56
C TYR A 326 -11.71 -4.17 -1.46
N GLY A 327 -11.83 -4.28 -2.79
CA GLY A 327 -11.28 -3.31 -3.73
C GLY A 327 -11.80 -1.89 -3.52
N ILE A 328 -13.09 -1.71 -3.19
CA ILE A 328 -13.68 -0.41 -2.83
C ILE A 328 -13.11 0.11 -1.49
N VAL A 329 -12.95 -0.78 -0.50
CA VAL A 329 -12.27 -0.43 0.78
C VAL A 329 -10.83 0.00 0.49
N PHE A 330 -10.12 -0.70 -0.40
CA PHE A 330 -8.76 -0.36 -0.83
C PHE A 330 -8.70 0.97 -1.60
N LEU A 331 -9.72 1.30 -2.41
CA LEU A 331 -9.81 2.61 -3.04
C LEU A 331 -9.92 3.72 -1.97
N GLY A 332 -10.70 3.50 -0.89
CA GLY A 332 -10.72 4.39 0.27
C GLY A 332 -9.33 4.58 0.90
N HIS A 333 -8.56 3.51 1.04
CA HIS A 333 -7.16 3.55 1.48
C HIS A 333 -6.30 4.40 0.54
N GLN A 334 -6.45 4.26 -0.77
CA GLN A 334 -5.67 5.02 -1.75
C GLN A 334 -6.03 6.51 -1.77
N LEU A 335 -7.28 6.87 -1.49
CA LEU A 335 -7.69 8.26 -1.25
C LEU A 335 -7.04 8.81 0.02
N GLY A 336 -6.94 8.02 1.08
CA GLY A 336 -6.18 8.37 2.28
C GLY A 336 -4.69 8.54 1.98
N SER A 337 -4.11 7.65 1.19
CA SER A 337 -2.72 7.72 0.75
C SER A 337 -2.44 8.98 -0.06
N PHE A 338 -3.33 9.32 -1.00
CA PHE A 338 -3.27 10.57 -1.75
C PHE A 338 -3.24 11.77 -0.81
N SER A 339 -4.22 11.83 0.12
CA SER A 339 -4.35 12.95 1.05
C SER A 339 -3.13 13.09 1.96
N GLY A 340 -2.61 11.99 2.50
CA GLY A 340 -1.47 12.01 3.43
C GLY A 340 -0.19 12.48 2.76
N VAL A 341 0.09 12.00 1.56
CA VAL A 341 1.30 12.40 0.82
C VAL A 341 1.21 13.85 0.33
N TRP A 342 0.10 14.22 -0.28
CA TRP A 342 -0.08 15.60 -0.76
C TRP A 342 -0.06 16.61 0.37
N LEU A 343 -0.86 16.42 1.43
CA LEU A 343 -0.89 17.33 2.57
C LEU A 343 0.46 17.43 3.27
N GLY A 344 1.26 16.35 3.30
CA GLY A 344 2.62 16.38 3.82
C GLY A 344 3.50 17.40 3.11
N GLY A 345 3.53 17.38 1.78
CA GLY A 345 4.29 18.34 0.99
C GLY A 345 3.72 19.75 1.06
N TRP A 346 2.41 19.89 0.88
CA TRP A 346 1.72 21.17 0.91
C TRP A 346 1.88 21.91 2.25
N LEU A 347 1.67 21.22 3.38
CA LEU A 347 1.84 21.80 4.71
C LEU A 347 3.31 22.17 4.97
N TYR A 348 4.26 21.35 4.51
CA TYR A 348 5.67 21.69 4.64
C TYR A 348 6.01 22.99 3.91
N ASP A 349 5.58 23.14 2.67
CA ASP A 349 5.90 24.36 1.87
C ASP A 349 5.26 25.62 2.45
N HIS A 350 4.07 25.51 3.10
CA HIS A 350 3.36 26.65 3.69
C HIS A 350 3.75 26.95 5.14
N ARG A 351 4.21 25.95 5.91
CA ARG A 351 4.49 26.07 7.36
C ARG A 351 5.95 25.87 7.73
N GLY A 352 6.78 25.38 6.81
CA GLY A 352 8.19 25.05 7.06
C GLY A 352 8.40 23.83 7.94
N SER A 353 7.36 23.08 8.30
CA SER A 353 7.47 21.88 9.14
C SER A 353 6.41 20.84 8.81
N TYR A 354 6.67 19.59 9.23
CA TYR A 354 5.71 18.48 9.17
C TYR A 354 4.84 18.34 10.43
N ASP A 355 5.00 19.16 11.44
CA ASP A 355 4.35 18.99 12.76
C ASP A 355 2.83 18.88 12.63
N MET A 356 2.23 19.76 11.81
CA MET A 356 0.78 19.77 11.64
C MET A 356 0.24 18.48 11.04
N VAL A 357 0.94 17.89 10.06
CA VAL A 357 0.49 16.63 9.45
C VAL A 357 0.74 15.43 10.36
N TRP A 358 1.79 15.45 11.20
CA TRP A 358 1.98 14.43 12.23
C TRP A 358 0.83 14.43 13.25
N TRP A 359 0.44 15.61 13.78
CA TRP A 359 -0.68 15.73 14.72
C TRP A 359 -2.03 15.43 14.06
N LEU A 360 -2.20 15.78 12.78
CA LEU A 360 -3.36 15.33 11.99
C LEU A 360 -3.41 13.79 11.92
N GLY A 361 -2.26 13.15 11.73
CA GLY A 361 -2.14 11.69 11.78
C GLY A 361 -2.62 11.11 13.12
N VAL A 362 -2.23 11.71 14.24
CA VAL A 362 -2.71 11.33 15.58
C VAL A 362 -4.24 11.44 15.67
N ALA A 363 -4.80 12.57 15.27
CA ALA A 363 -6.25 12.82 15.31
C ALA A 363 -7.01 11.82 14.41
N LEU A 364 -6.50 11.56 13.20
CA LEU A 364 -7.07 10.57 12.30
C LEU A 364 -7.00 9.14 12.85
N GLY A 365 -5.91 8.77 13.54
CA GLY A 365 -5.82 7.45 14.18
C GLY A 365 -6.84 7.27 15.29
N ILE A 366 -7.08 8.30 16.12
CA ILE A 366 -8.17 8.32 17.12
C ILE A 366 -9.53 8.22 16.42
N PHE A 367 -9.75 9.01 15.37
CA PHE A 367 -10.96 8.94 14.54
C PHE A 367 -11.18 7.51 14.00
N ALA A 368 -10.13 6.89 13.44
CA ALA A 368 -10.23 5.53 12.93
C ALA A 368 -10.63 4.53 14.03
N ALA A 369 -10.06 4.62 15.21
CA ALA A 369 -10.46 3.78 16.34
C ALA A 369 -11.94 3.98 16.71
N LEU A 370 -12.40 5.23 16.76
CA LEU A 370 -13.80 5.55 17.08
C LEU A 370 -14.78 5.03 16.02
N VAL A 371 -14.45 5.12 14.73
CA VAL A 371 -15.35 4.63 13.68
C VAL A 371 -15.35 3.10 13.55
N HIS A 372 -14.29 2.41 13.97
CA HIS A 372 -14.29 0.95 14.00
C HIS A 372 -15.07 0.38 15.20
N TRP A 373 -15.14 1.10 16.31
CA TRP A 373 -15.80 0.63 17.53
C TRP A 373 -17.25 0.17 17.32
N PRO A 374 -18.15 0.94 16.64
CA PRO A 374 -19.55 0.55 16.45
C PRO A 374 -19.77 -0.44 15.31
N ILE A 375 -18.74 -0.91 14.60
CA ILE A 375 -18.90 -1.89 13.52
C ILE A 375 -19.51 -3.17 14.07
N LYS A 376 -20.54 -3.68 13.39
CA LYS A 376 -21.20 -4.95 13.71
C LYS A 376 -20.61 -6.06 12.85
N GLU A 377 -20.01 -7.07 13.49
CA GLU A 377 -19.46 -8.27 12.84
C GLU A 377 -20.58 -9.27 12.53
N ARG A 378 -21.52 -8.88 11.68
CA ARG A 378 -22.68 -9.69 11.30
C ARG A 378 -22.88 -9.66 9.80
N SER A 379 -23.35 -10.77 9.25
CA SER A 379 -23.74 -10.87 7.85
C SER A 379 -24.98 -10.02 7.55
N VAL A 380 -25.08 -9.57 6.29
CA VAL A 380 -26.29 -8.93 5.77
C VAL A 380 -27.46 -9.92 5.81
N ALA A 381 -28.70 -9.41 5.91
CA ALA A 381 -29.91 -10.22 6.10
C ALA A 381 -30.03 -11.36 5.08
N ARG A 382 -29.67 -11.11 3.82
CA ARG A 382 -29.66 -12.12 2.74
C ARG A 382 -28.84 -13.39 3.04
N LEU A 383 -27.76 -13.25 3.81
CA LEU A 383 -26.87 -14.36 4.22
C LEU A 383 -27.22 -14.92 5.60
N ALA A 384 -28.09 -14.25 6.35
CA ALA A 384 -28.54 -14.67 7.68
C ALA A 384 -29.79 -15.55 7.65
N GLU A 385 -30.55 -15.57 6.53
CA GLU A 385 -31.67 -16.48 6.38
C GLU A 385 -31.17 -17.92 6.20
N PRO A 386 -31.61 -18.89 7.03
CA PRO A 386 -31.30 -20.29 6.78
C PRO A 386 -31.97 -20.70 5.46
N LEU A 387 -31.31 -21.61 4.72
CA LEU A 387 -31.78 -22.29 3.51
C LEU A 387 -33.00 -23.22 3.83
N ASN A 388 -34.02 -22.72 4.51
CA ASN A 388 -35.26 -23.41 4.79
C ASN A 388 -36.38 -22.77 3.97
N LYS A 389 -36.34 -22.98 2.67
CA LYS A 389 -37.54 -22.93 1.79
C LYS A 389 -37.17 -23.60 0.47
N VAL A 390 -37.10 -24.93 0.48
CA VAL A 390 -37.51 -25.80 -0.63
C VAL A 390 -38.11 -27.06 -0.01
#